data_68679dac8aba9460aa33ca128030edcf
#
_entry.id   68679dac8aba9460aa33ca128030edcf
#
_cell.length_a   1.000
_cell.length_b   1.000
_cell.length_c   1.000
_cell.angle_alpha   90.00
_cell.angle_beta   90.00
_cell.angle_gamma   90.00
#
_symmetry.space_group_name_H-M   'P 1'
#
loop_
_entity.id
_entity.type
_entity.pdbx_description
1 polymer ?
#
loop_
_entity_poly.entity_id
_entity_poly.type
_entity_poly.pdbx_seq_one_letter_code
_entity_poly.pdbx_strand_id
1 'polypeptide(L)'
;MSGKEITSGGPQSLRLTARIMVSSLAVGHVGFHWILQSFVVVVPEIQQTFGLNGVGVGGIQAVRELTSGLITLPGGVVVGMLRKWWAWLLAICVGASGLGSLLMGISPVYPLLLLGVAIVSVSHSLWHLPAAASISQHFASRRGAMLSFHGVGGSVGDVAGPLITGVLLMVMGWRGILSIYAVGPIFMAFIAVWIFSGIGKVKEADTNAASLADRLAMAKSLVSSPLLRGLTIVRGLRSMALAAIVTLLALYLGNDLELGVLNRGFHISLLIAVGLLAKPVAGAVSDKLGRKQVLVPGLVWSCVISLLMVAFDHGVSLTITIALLGVFLYPDQPILTAALFDVLEREEGTIGLGVVSFASFLMAAVSPLVAGAIYEISGFQSGLYYVSALFGLAALVFAMLPLTSQTEAR
;
A
#
# COMPACT_ATOMS: atom_id res chain seq x y z
N MET A 1 -8.48 -14.08 -55.53
CA MET A 1 -7.37 -13.73 -54.63
C MET A 1 -7.92 -13.76 -53.21
N SER A 2 -7.54 -14.76 -52.47
CA SER A 2 -8.14 -15.14 -51.16
C SER A 2 -7.78 -14.16 -50.03
N GLY A 3 -8.81 -13.51 -49.48
CA GLY A 3 -8.67 -12.77 -48.26
C GLY A 3 -8.49 -13.74 -47.07
N LYS A 4 -7.35 -13.72 -46.43
CA LYS A 4 -7.15 -14.41 -45.15
C LYS A 4 -8.03 -13.76 -44.09
N GLU A 5 -9.15 -14.38 -43.76
CA GLU A 5 -9.88 -14.12 -42.53
C GLU A 5 -8.94 -14.40 -41.34
N ILE A 6 -8.69 -13.35 -40.56
CA ILE A 6 -8.07 -13.51 -39.24
C ILE A 6 -9.14 -14.16 -38.36
N THR A 7 -9.00 -15.46 -38.14
CA THR A 7 -9.85 -16.24 -37.23
C THR A 7 -9.81 -15.61 -35.85
N SER A 8 -10.86 -14.88 -35.50
CA SER A 8 -11.16 -14.46 -34.12
C SER A 8 -11.27 -15.70 -33.27
N GLY A 9 -10.37 -15.87 -32.31
CA GLY A 9 -10.43 -16.97 -31.35
C GLY A 9 -11.80 -17.04 -30.69
N GLY A 10 -12.41 -18.23 -30.69
CA GLY A 10 -13.77 -18.44 -30.19
C GLY A 10 -13.93 -18.03 -28.71
N PRO A 11 -15.18 -17.97 -28.18
CA PRO A 11 -15.49 -17.50 -26.82
C PRO A 11 -14.70 -18.19 -25.70
N GLN A 12 -14.24 -19.42 -25.91
CA GLN A 12 -13.40 -20.18 -24.96
C GLN A 12 -11.95 -19.67 -24.90
N SER A 13 -11.34 -19.31 -26.03
CA SER A 13 -9.97 -18.80 -26.08
C SER A 13 -9.87 -17.41 -25.44
N LEU A 14 -10.86 -16.55 -25.66
CA LEU A 14 -10.97 -15.23 -25.01
C LEU A 14 -11.12 -15.36 -23.49
N ARG A 15 -11.93 -16.31 -23.02
CA ARG A 15 -12.12 -16.56 -21.57
C ARG A 15 -10.83 -17.09 -20.91
N LEU A 16 -10.08 -17.96 -21.60
CA LEU A 16 -8.81 -18.49 -21.11
C LEU A 16 -7.77 -17.38 -21.00
N THR A 17 -7.65 -16.55 -22.03
CA THR A 17 -6.73 -15.41 -22.06
C THR A 17 -7.03 -14.42 -20.94
N ALA A 18 -8.32 -14.10 -20.68
CA ALA A 18 -8.72 -13.20 -19.61
C ALA A 18 -8.43 -13.78 -18.21
N ARG A 19 -8.62 -15.10 -18.02
CA ARG A 19 -8.25 -15.77 -16.75
C ARG A 19 -6.74 -15.74 -16.50
N ILE A 20 -5.94 -16.05 -17.52
CA ILE A 20 -4.46 -15.98 -17.43
C ILE A 20 -4.05 -14.55 -17.07
N MET A 21 -4.62 -13.54 -17.71
CA MET A 21 -4.31 -12.13 -17.44
C MET A 21 -4.57 -11.77 -15.98
N VAL A 22 -5.76 -12.03 -15.43
CA VAL A 22 -6.08 -11.63 -14.06
C VAL A 22 -5.26 -12.41 -13.03
N SER A 23 -4.99 -13.70 -13.28
CA SER A 23 -4.14 -14.51 -12.41
C SER A 23 -2.69 -14.01 -12.42
N SER A 24 -2.15 -13.64 -13.58
CA SER A 24 -0.80 -13.10 -13.69
C SER A 24 -0.68 -11.71 -13.03
N LEU A 25 -1.72 -10.88 -13.15
CA LEU A 25 -1.79 -9.62 -12.40
C LEU A 25 -1.86 -9.85 -10.89
N ALA A 26 -2.58 -10.88 -10.42
CA ALA A 26 -2.62 -11.23 -9.01
C ALA A 26 -1.26 -11.75 -8.51
N VAL A 27 -0.56 -12.58 -9.30
CA VAL A 27 0.79 -13.06 -8.97
C VAL A 27 1.81 -11.92 -8.94
N GLY A 28 1.75 -10.99 -9.90
CA GLY A 28 2.57 -9.77 -9.86
C GLY A 28 2.30 -8.96 -8.58
N HIS A 29 1.05 -8.87 -8.16
CA HIS A 29 0.65 -8.19 -6.92
C HIS A 29 1.23 -8.86 -5.67
N VAL A 30 1.25 -10.22 -5.63
CA VAL A 30 1.98 -10.96 -4.58
C VAL A 30 3.43 -10.50 -4.51
N GLY A 31 4.13 -10.46 -5.64
CA GLY A 31 5.56 -10.12 -5.70
C GLY A 31 5.88 -8.74 -5.16
N PHE A 32 5.09 -7.73 -5.52
CA PHE A 32 5.28 -6.37 -4.99
C PHE A 32 5.11 -6.29 -3.48
N HIS A 33 4.00 -6.81 -2.96
CA HIS A 33 3.70 -6.78 -1.54
C HIS A 33 4.68 -7.65 -0.74
N TRP A 34 5.09 -8.79 -1.32
CA TRP A 34 6.13 -9.64 -0.73
C TRP A 34 7.43 -8.87 -0.48
N ILE A 35 7.98 -8.20 -1.50
CA ILE A 35 9.23 -7.44 -1.36
C ILE A 35 9.07 -6.32 -0.34
N LEU A 36 7.96 -5.55 -0.42
CA LEU A 36 7.74 -4.39 0.43
C LEU A 36 7.58 -4.75 1.91
N GLN A 37 6.88 -5.82 2.22
CA GLN A 37 6.65 -6.22 3.62
C GLN A 37 7.78 -7.06 4.18
N SER A 38 8.44 -7.87 3.36
CA SER A 38 9.67 -8.58 3.75
C SER A 38 10.76 -7.64 4.20
N PHE A 39 10.83 -6.47 3.58
CA PHE A 39 11.83 -5.46 3.89
C PHE A 39 11.74 -4.99 5.35
N VAL A 40 10.54 -4.91 5.94
CA VAL A 40 10.35 -4.50 7.35
C VAL A 40 11.07 -5.44 8.31
N VAL A 41 11.12 -6.74 8.00
CA VAL A 41 11.75 -7.76 8.86
C VAL A 41 13.27 -7.67 8.84
N VAL A 42 13.87 -7.26 7.72
CA VAL A 42 15.33 -7.15 7.55
C VAL A 42 15.90 -5.79 7.98
N VAL A 43 15.05 -4.85 8.41
CA VAL A 43 15.48 -3.50 8.84
C VAL A 43 16.54 -3.52 9.94
N PRO A 44 16.45 -4.34 11.02
CA PRO A 44 17.50 -4.38 12.04
C PRO A 44 18.86 -4.80 11.51
N GLU A 45 18.93 -5.76 10.59
CA GLU A 45 20.19 -6.18 9.94
C GLU A 45 20.77 -5.09 9.03
N ILE A 46 19.90 -4.34 8.34
CA ILE A 46 20.27 -3.19 7.53
C ILE A 46 20.82 -2.08 8.43
N GLN A 47 20.13 -1.80 9.54
CA GLN A 47 20.56 -0.83 10.53
C GLN A 47 21.98 -1.12 11.03
N GLN A 48 22.23 -2.36 11.46
CA GLN A 48 23.55 -2.80 11.93
C GLN A 48 24.61 -2.69 10.82
N THR A 49 24.26 -3.12 9.60
CA THR A 49 25.20 -3.12 8.46
C THR A 49 25.71 -1.72 8.11
N PHE A 50 24.85 -0.71 8.18
CA PHE A 50 25.18 0.66 7.79
C PHE A 50 25.41 1.59 8.99
N GLY A 51 25.32 1.10 10.22
CA GLY A 51 25.47 1.90 11.43
C GLY A 51 24.41 3.00 11.55
N LEU A 52 23.16 2.71 11.17
CA LEU A 52 22.08 3.70 11.16
C LEU A 52 21.56 3.94 12.57
N ASN A 53 21.24 5.19 12.87
CA ASN A 53 20.41 5.55 14.02
C ASN A 53 18.91 5.44 13.68
N GLY A 54 18.03 5.72 14.64
CA GLY A 54 16.59 5.65 14.46
C GLY A 54 16.08 6.54 13.31
N VAL A 55 16.66 7.73 13.11
CA VAL A 55 16.33 8.62 11.98
C VAL A 55 16.75 8.01 10.65
N GLY A 56 17.93 7.36 10.60
CA GLY A 56 18.36 6.64 9.40
C GLY A 56 17.41 5.51 9.02
N VAL A 57 16.94 4.73 10.00
CA VAL A 57 15.90 3.71 9.77
C VAL A 57 14.59 4.34 9.29
N GLY A 58 14.14 5.43 9.93
CA GLY A 58 12.99 6.21 9.50
C GLY A 58 13.12 6.72 8.07
N GLY A 59 14.34 7.06 7.64
CA GLY A 59 14.66 7.51 6.28
C GLY A 59 14.29 6.48 5.20
N ILE A 60 14.41 5.20 5.49
CA ILE A 60 14.02 4.12 4.57
C ILE A 60 12.51 4.20 4.26
N GLN A 61 11.69 4.26 5.31
CA GLN A 61 10.25 4.36 5.18
C GLN A 61 9.83 5.73 4.59
N ALA A 62 10.54 6.79 4.96
CA ALA A 62 10.31 8.13 4.39
C ALA A 62 10.50 8.16 2.87
N VAL A 63 11.56 7.55 2.35
CA VAL A 63 11.81 7.42 0.90
C VAL A 63 10.69 6.60 0.24
N ARG A 64 10.26 5.51 0.86
CA ARG A 64 9.14 4.70 0.37
C ARG A 64 7.87 5.53 0.21
N GLU A 65 7.47 6.25 1.25
CA GLU A 65 6.25 7.07 1.24
C GLU A 65 6.37 8.24 0.26
N LEU A 66 7.50 8.96 0.29
CA LEU A 66 7.75 10.11 -0.59
C LEU A 66 7.68 9.72 -2.07
N THR A 67 8.38 8.67 -2.46
CA THR A 67 8.42 8.23 -3.87
C THR A 67 7.08 7.67 -4.35
N SER A 68 6.34 6.97 -3.47
CA SER A 68 4.97 6.54 -3.74
C SER A 68 4.04 7.74 -3.94
N GLY A 69 4.15 8.77 -3.10
CA GLY A 69 3.38 9.99 -3.22
C GLY A 69 3.66 10.74 -4.52
N LEU A 70 4.93 10.98 -4.81
CA LEU A 70 5.36 11.74 -5.99
C LEU A 70 4.86 11.13 -7.30
N ILE A 71 4.74 9.80 -7.38
CA ILE A 71 4.25 9.12 -8.58
C ILE A 71 2.72 9.02 -8.64
N THR A 72 2.03 9.09 -7.50
CA THR A 72 0.58 8.86 -7.46
C THR A 72 -0.20 9.94 -8.22
N LEU A 73 0.17 11.20 -8.09
CA LEU A 73 -0.53 12.30 -8.74
C LEU A 73 -0.31 12.35 -10.26
N PRO A 74 0.96 12.36 -10.78
CA PRO A 74 1.19 12.35 -12.23
C PRO A 74 0.91 10.97 -12.85
N GLY A 75 1.02 9.89 -12.08
CA GLY A 75 0.89 8.52 -12.56
C GLY A 75 -0.45 8.25 -13.24
N GLY A 76 -1.55 8.76 -12.69
CA GLY A 76 -2.87 8.61 -13.31
C GLY A 76 -2.97 9.25 -14.71
N VAL A 77 -2.37 10.42 -14.88
CA VAL A 77 -2.31 11.12 -16.17
C VAL A 77 -1.42 10.36 -17.15
N VAL A 78 -0.21 10.02 -16.72
CA VAL A 78 0.78 9.30 -17.54
C VAL A 78 0.24 7.94 -17.99
N VAL A 79 -0.36 7.18 -17.09
CA VAL A 79 -0.96 5.87 -17.41
C VAL A 79 -2.11 6.02 -18.41
N GLY A 80 -2.94 7.05 -18.26
CA GLY A 80 -3.99 7.34 -19.25
C GLY A 80 -3.44 7.63 -20.64
N MET A 81 -2.39 8.46 -20.74
CA MET A 81 -1.71 8.77 -22.00
C MET A 81 -1.01 7.56 -22.63
N LEU A 82 -0.46 6.68 -21.79
CA LEU A 82 0.30 5.50 -22.22
C LEU A 82 -0.56 4.25 -22.37
N ARG A 83 -1.87 4.37 -22.54
CA ARG A 83 -2.80 3.22 -22.58
C ARG A 83 -2.38 2.11 -23.53
N LYS A 84 -1.96 2.43 -24.74
CA LYS A 84 -1.47 1.46 -25.74
C LYS A 84 -0.20 0.72 -25.30
N TRP A 85 0.49 1.22 -24.29
CA TRP A 85 1.74 0.70 -23.74
C TRP A 85 1.55 0.02 -22.39
N TRP A 86 0.32 -0.17 -21.89
CA TRP A 86 0.08 -0.75 -20.56
C TRP A 86 0.73 -2.11 -20.35
N ALA A 87 0.79 -2.94 -21.38
CA ALA A 87 1.48 -4.22 -21.31
C ALA A 87 2.98 -4.06 -20.97
N TRP A 88 3.65 -3.13 -21.66
CA TRP A 88 5.03 -2.78 -21.42
C TRP A 88 5.22 -2.10 -20.06
N LEU A 89 4.34 -1.19 -19.70
CA LEU A 89 4.39 -0.50 -18.43
C LEU A 89 4.29 -1.48 -17.26
N LEU A 90 3.36 -2.44 -17.33
CA LEU A 90 3.23 -3.50 -16.33
C LEU A 90 4.49 -4.38 -16.26
N ALA A 91 5.03 -4.79 -17.41
CA ALA A 91 6.26 -5.59 -17.46
C ALA A 91 7.46 -4.83 -16.88
N ILE A 92 7.62 -3.55 -17.25
CA ILE A 92 8.67 -2.67 -16.72
C ILE A 92 8.54 -2.50 -15.21
N CYS A 93 7.33 -2.27 -14.69
CA CYS A 93 7.13 -2.14 -13.24
C CYS A 93 7.54 -3.41 -12.50
N VAL A 94 7.14 -4.60 -12.98
CA VAL A 94 7.53 -5.86 -12.35
C VAL A 94 9.05 -6.05 -12.40
N GLY A 95 9.66 -5.86 -13.57
CA GLY A 95 11.11 -5.98 -13.73
C GLY A 95 11.89 -4.97 -12.87
N ALA A 96 11.44 -3.71 -12.84
CA ALA A 96 12.06 -2.67 -12.03
C ALA A 96 11.93 -2.96 -10.53
N SER A 97 10.82 -3.56 -10.05
CA SER A 97 10.73 -3.99 -8.65
C SER A 97 11.77 -5.06 -8.30
N GLY A 98 11.99 -6.02 -9.21
CA GLY A 98 13.06 -7.00 -9.05
C GLY A 98 14.44 -6.38 -9.07
N LEU A 99 14.72 -5.48 -10.03
CA LEU A 99 15.99 -4.75 -10.07
C LEU A 99 16.21 -3.88 -8.83
N GLY A 100 15.17 -3.24 -8.32
CA GLY A 100 15.24 -2.50 -7.05
C GLY A 100 15.57 -3.40 -5.87
N SER A 101 14.94 -4.59 -5.78
CA SER A 101 15.25 -5.60 -4.77
C SER A 101 16.70 -6.11 -4.87
N LEU A 102 17.17 -6.39 -6.09
CA LEU A 102 18.56 -6.76 -6.32
C LEU A 102 19.52 -5.64 -5.89
N LEU A 103 19.22 -4.40 -6.29
CA LEU A 103 20.01 -3.24 -5.93
C LEU A 103 20.13 -3.07 -4.41
N MET A 104 19.02 -3.25 -3.68
CA MET A 104 19.07 -3.28 -2.21
C MET A 104 19.97 -4.39 -1.68
N GLY A 105 19.85 -5.61 -2.22
CA GLY A 105 20.64 -6.77 -1.78
C GLY A 105 22.15 -6.62 -2.01
N ILE A 106 22.57 -5.99 -3.10
CA ILE A 106 23.99 -5.81 -3.44
C ILE A 106 24.56 -4.45 -3.02
N SER A 107 23.77 -3.56 -2.42
CA SER A 107 24.19 -2.18 -2.11
C SER A 107 25.33 -2.14 -1.11
N PRO A 108 26.47 -1.52 -1.44
CA PRO A 108 27.58 -1.35 -0.50
C PRO A 108 27.41 -0.14 0.41
N VAL A 109 26.53 0.81 0.07
CA VAL A 109 26.31 2.06 0.78
C VAL A 109 24.81 2.36 0.94
N TYR A 110 24.46 3.03 2.02
CA TYR A 110 23.08 3.33 2.36
C TYR A 110 22.30 4.14 1.28
N PRO A 111 22.87 5.19 0.63
CA PRO A 111 22.14 5.88 -0.44
C PRO A 111 21.72 4.98 -1.62
N LEU A 112 22.54 3.96 -1.95
CA LEU A 112 22.22 3.02 -3.01
C LEU A 112 21.09 2.07 -2.60
N LEU A 113 21.04 1.68 -1.33
CA LEU A 113 19.89 0.95 -0.77
C LEU A 113 18.61 1.80 -0.88
N LEU A 114 18.64 3.08 -0.52
CA LEU A 114 17.51 3.99 -0.65
C LEU A 114 17.04 4.14 -2.10
N LEU A 115 17.96 4.15 -3.07
CA LEU A 115 17.61 4.13 -4.49
C LEU A 115 16.84 2.85 -4.86
N GLY A 116 17.26 1.68 -4.36
CA GLY A 116 16.54 0.42 -4.54
C GLY A 116 15.13 0.48 -3.95
N VAL A 117 14.98 1.02 -2.73
CA VAL A 117 13.67 1.25 -2.09
C VAL A 117 12.79 2.17 -2.94
N ALA A 118 13.33 3.26 -3.46
CA ALA A 118 12.63 4.20 -4.32
C ALA A 118 12.13 3.53 -5.61
N ILE A 119 12.97 2.73 -6.27
CA ILE A 119 12.61 1.99 -7.49
C ILE A 119 11.46 1.02 -7.22
N VAL A 120 11.52 0.24 -6.13
CA VAL A 120 10.44 -0.69 -5.77
C VAL A 120 9.14 0.07 -5.50
N SER A 121 9.20 1.18 -4.75
CA SER A 121 8.03 1.96 -4.36
C SER A 121 7.35 2.66 -5.54
N VAL A 122 8.13 3.26 -6.44
CA VAL A 122 7.63 3.85 -7.70
C VAL A 122 6.97 2.78 -8.56
N SER A 123 7.65 1.65 -8.73
CA SER A 123 7.17 0.53 -9.55
C SER A 123 5.84 -0.02 -9.02
N HIS A 124 5.75 -0.21 -7.70
CA HIS A 124 4.53 -0.66 -7.02
C HIS A 124 3.37 0.33 -7.22
N SER A 125 3.60 1.63 -6.96
CA SER A 125 2.55 2.64 -7.09
C SER A 125 2.06 2.78 -8.53
N LEU A 126 2.97 2.73 -9.49
CA LEU A 126 2.63 2.84 -10.91
C LEU A 126 1.93 1.58 -11.45
N TRP A 127 2.29 0.39 -10.96
CA TRP A 127 1.67 -0.89 -11.33
C TRP A 127 0.16 -0.93 -11.11
N HIS A 128 -0.30 -0.44 -9.97
CA HIS A 128 -1.72 -0.52 -9.58
C HIS A 128 -2.67 0.13 -10.57
N LEU A 129 -2.26 1.21 -11.20
CA LEU A 129 -3.13 2.00 -12.08
C LEU A 129 -3.54 1.23 -13.34
N PRO A 130 -2.60 0.74 -14.19
CA PRO A 130 -2.96 -0.03 -15.38
C PRO A 130 -3.51 -1.41 -15.04
N ALA A 131 -3.10 -2.03 -13.92
CA ALA A 131 -3.63 -3.32 -13.48
C ALA A 131 -5.12 -3.23 -13.16
N ALA A 132 -5.52 -2.29 -12.28
CA ALA A 132 -6.91 -2.10 -11.91
C ALA A 132 -7.77 -1.64 -13.10
N ALA A 133 -7.26 -0.75 -13.94
CA ALA A 133 -7.96 -0.30 -15.13
C ALA A 133 -8.18 -1.44 -16.13
N SER A 134 -7.16 -2.29 -16.36
CA SER A 134 -7.25 -3.45 -17.25
C SER A 134 -8.28 -4.47 -16.77
N ILE A 135 -8.27 -4.80 -15.47
CA ILE A 135 -9.26 -5.71 -14.87
C ILE A 135 -10.67 -5.13 -15.05
N SER A 136 -10.83 -3.84 -14.77
CA SER A 136 -12.13 -3.16 -14.87
C SER A 136 -12.69 -3.14 -16.28
N GLN A 137 -11.84 -3.05 -17.30
CA GLN A 137 -12.23 -3.05 -18.72
C GLN A 137 -12.56 -4.46 -19.24
N HIS A 138 -11.75 -5.46 -18.89
CA HIS A 138 -11.94 -6.82 -19.39
C HIS A 138 -13.06 -7.57 -18.66
N PHE A 139 -13.42 -7.18 -17.44
CA PHE A 139 -14.42 -7.84 -16.61
C PHE A 139 -15.49 -6.88 -16.13
N ALA A 140 -16.06 -6.05 -17.02
CA ALA A 140 -17.03 -5.01 -16.66
C ALA A 140 -18.21 -5.54 -15.84
N SER A 141 -18.77 -6.72 -16.18
CA SER A 141 -19.89 -7.37 -15.47
C SER A 141 -19.52 -8.01 -14.13
N ARG A 142 -18.22 -8.27 -13.88
CA ARG A 142 -17.71 -8.93 -12.67
C ARG A 142 -16.50 -8.16 -12.08
N ARG A 143 -16.45 -6.86 -12.34
CA ARG A 143 -15.33 -5.99 -11.97
C ARG A 143 -14.95 -6.13 -10.49
N GLY A 144 -15.93 -6.03 -9.60
CA GLY A 144 -15.69 -6.13 -8.15
C GLY A 144 -15.04 -7.45 -7.74
N ALA A 145 -15.55 -8.59 -8.24
CA ALA A 145 -14.99 -9.92 -7.92
C ALA A 145 -13.55 -10.07 -8.44
N MET A 146 -13.26 -9.58 -9.64
CA MET A 146 -11.92 -9.70 -10.23
C MET A 146 -10.90 -8.76 -9.58
N LEU A 147 -11.30 -7.55 -9.20
CA LEU A 147 -10.47 -6.65 -8.40
C LEU A 147 -10.20 -7.23 -7.00
N SER A 148 -11.21 -7.85 -6.38
CA SER A 148 -11.02 -8.56 -5.10
C SER A 148 -10.05 -9.73 -5.23
N PHE A 149 -10.16 -10.54 -6.29
CA PHE A 149 -9.22 -11.62 -6.56
C PHE A 149 -7.79 -11.11 -6.74
N HIS A 150 -7.61 -10.03 -7.51
CA HIS A 150 -6.33 -9.34 -7.63
C HIS A 150 -5.81 -8.85 -6.28
N GLY A 151 -6.69 -8.29 -5.44
CA GLY A 151 -6.38 -7.83 -4.09
C GLY A 151 -5.91 -8.94 -3.15
N VAL A 152 -6.47 -10.16 -3.28
CA VAL A 152 -6.00 -11.35 -2.54
C VAL A 152 -4.52 -11.60 -2.80
N GLY A 153 -4.03 -11.37 -4.03
CA GLY A 153 -2.60 -11.48 -4.33
C GLY A 153 -1.75 -10.59 -3.43
N GLY A 154 -2.09 -9.28 -3.32
CA GLY A 154 -1.40 -8.37 -2.40
C GLY A 154 -1.45 -8.86 -0.96
N SER A 155 -2.62 -9.31 -0.50
CA SER A 155 -2.80 -9.83 0.87
C SER A 155 -1.92 -11.05 1.17
N VAL A 156 -1.77 -11.96 0.21
CA VAL A 156 -0.86 -13.10 0.35
C VAL A 156 0.59 -12.63 0.49
N GLY A 157 1.02 -11.67 -0.34
CA GLY A 157 2.36 -11.07 -0.25
C GLY A 157 2.61 -10.38 1.09
N ASP A 158 1.62 -9.63 1.57
CA ASP A 158 1.70 -8.90 2.84
C ASP A 158 1.92 -9.81 4.05
N VAL A 159 1.25 -10.96 4.09
CA VAL A 159 1.34 -11.89 5.24
C VAL A 159 2.49 -12.88 5.08
N ALA A 160 2.63 -13.48 3.91
CA ALA A 160 3.64 -14.51 3.68
C ALA A 160 5.06 -13.94 3.60
N GLY A 161 5.22 -12.73 3.06
CA GLY A 161 6.52 -12.08 2.90
C GLY A 161 7.30 -11.99 4.21
N PRO A 162 6.79 -11.31 5.24
CA PRO A 162 7.49 -11.19 6.54
C PRO A 162 7.77 -12.53 7.20
N LEU A 163 6.79 -13.45 7.19
CA LEU A 163 6.94 -14.76 7.84
C LEU A 163 8.05 -15.59 7.17
N ILE A 164 8.02 -15.70 5.85
CA ILE A 164 9.02 -16.48 5.11
C ILE A 164 10.38 -15.80 5.16
N THR A 165 10.43 -14.47 5.18
CA THR A 165 11.68 -13.73 5.37
C THR A 165 12.29 -14.01 6.74
N GLY A 166 11.48 -14.09 7.80
CA GLY A 166 11.94 -14.52 9.12
C GLY A 166 12.54 -15.91 9.12
N VAL A 167 11.95 -16.86 8.38
CA VAL A 167 12.50 -18.22 8.21
C VAL A 167 13.82 -18.19 7.42
N LEU A 168 13.87 -17.45 6.32
CA LEU A 168 15.08 -17.38 5.47
C LEU A 168 16.25 -16.71 6.19
N LEU A 169 15.99 -15.72 7.06
CA LEU A 169 17.04 -15.10 7.89
C LEU A 169 17.72 -16.06 8.86
N MET A 170 17.12 -17.21 9.15
CA MET A 170 17.76 -18.26 9.96
C MET A 170 18.91 -18.97 9.23
N VAL A 171 18.90 -18.93 7.89
CA VAL A 171 19.84 -19.69 7.04
C VAL A 171 20.68 -18.83 6.11
N MET A 172 20.30 -17.55 5.88
CA MET A 172 21.04 -16.67 4.98
C MET A 172 20.89 -15.20 5.41
N GLY A 173 21.87 -14.38 5.02
CA GLY A 173 21.85 -12.94 5.33
C GLY A 173 20.81 -12.17 4.49
N TRP A 174 20.40 -11.00 4.99
CA TRP A 174 19.42 -10.13 4.36
C TRP A 174 19.74 -9.75 2.91
N ARG A 175 21.04 -9.60 2.58
CA ARG A 175 21.50 -9.31 1.21
C ARG A 175 21.15 -10.44 0.25
N GLY A 176 21.39 -11.69 0.65
CA GLY A 176 21.02 -12.87 -0.11
C GLY A 176 19.52 -12.98 -0.33
N ILE A 177 18.73 -12.71 0.70
CA ILE A 177 17.26 -12.75 0.65
C ILE A 177 16.72 -11.74 -0.37
N LEU A 178 17.13 -10.46 -0.28
CA LEU A 178 16.68 -9.43 -1.21
C LEU A 178 17.14 -9.71 -2.64
N SER A 179 18.32 -10.30 -2.82
CA SER A 179 18.81 -10.71 -4.14
C SER A 179 18.00 -11.88 -4.72
N ILE A 180 17.64 -12.88 -3.92
CA ILE A 180 16.78 -14.00 -4.36
C ILE A 180 15.38 -13.50 -4.71
N TYR A 181 14.81 -12.56 -3.92
CA TYR A 181 13.49 -11.99 -4.21
C TYR A 181 13.44 -11.21 -5.52
N ALA A 182 14.57 -10.80 -6.05
CA ALA A 182 14.66 -10.19 -7.37
C ALA A 182 14.37 -11.17 -8.52
N VAL A 183 14.70 -12.46 -8.35
CA VAL A 183 14.68 -13.46 -9.44
C VAL A 183 13.26 -13.62 -10.01
N GLY A 184 12.27 -13.78 -9.14
CA GLY A 184 10.87 -13.97 -9.57
C GLY A 184 10.35 -12.81 -10.42
N PRO A 185 10.35 -11.57 -9.93
CA PRO A 185 9.91 -10.40 -10.68
C PRO A 185 10.69 -10.15 -11.97
N ILE A 186 12.02 -10.32 -11.97
CA ILE A 186 12.83 -10.19 -13.18
C ILE A 186 12.40 -11.25 -14.22
N PHE A 187 12.27 -12.51 -13.82
CA PHE A 187 11.79 -13.56 -14.71
C PHE A 187 10.37 -13.27 -15.22
N MET A 188 9.47 -12.86 -14.34
CA MET A 188 8.10 -12.49 -14.72
C MET A 188 8.06 -11.33 -15.72
N ALA A 189 8.98 -10.38 -15.66
CA ALA A 189 9.03 -9.26 -16.60
C ALA A 189 9.23 -9.73 -18.06
N PHE A 190 10.04 -10.76 -18.29
CA PHE A 190 10.26 -11.30 -19.64
C PHE A 190 8.99 -11.92 -20.23
N ILE A 191 8.20 -12.62 -19.42
CA ILE A 191 6.96 -13.27 -19.90
C ILE A 191 5.75 -12.32 -19.85
N ALA A 192 5.81 -11.28 -19.03
CA ALA A 192 4.71 -10.33 -18.81
C ALA A 192 4.31 -9.62 -20.10
N VAL A 193 5.26 -9.25 -20.96
CA VAL A 193 4.99 -8.58 -22.24
C VAL A 193 4.06 -9.42 -23.12
N TRP A 194 4.24 -10.74 -23.14
CA TRP A 194 3.37 -11.63 -23.92
C TRP A 194 2.03 -11.88 -23.26
N ILE A 195 2.02 -12.13 -21.95
CA ILE A 195 0.80 -12.36 -21.17
C ILE A 195 -0.10 -11.12 -21.22
N PHE A 196 0.48 -9.94 -21.11
CA PHE A 196 -0.25 -8.67 -21.08
C PHE A 196 -0.46 -8.05 -22.46
N SER A 197 -0.06 -8.71 -23.54
CA SER A 197 -0.11 -8.15 -24.91
C SER A 197 -1.48 -7.67 -25.37
N GLY A 198 -2.57 -8.19 -24.76
CA GLY A 198 -3.95 -7.75 -25.00
C GLY A 198 -4.41 -6.55 -24.16
N ILE A 199 -3.65 -6.19 -23.15
CA ILE A 199 -4.01 -5.11 -22.23
C ILE A 199 -3.90 -3.74 -22.93
N GLY A 200 -4.88 -2.85 -22.69
CA GLY A 200 -4.91 -1.50 -23.26
C GLY A 200 -5.44 -1.42 -24.68
N LYS A 201 -5.73 -2.54 -25.36
CA LYS A 201 -6.25 -2.59 -26.73
C LYS A 201 -7.78 -2.51 -26.81
N VAL A 202 -8.50 -2.61 -25.70
CA VAL A 202 -9.95 -2.49 -25.67
C VAL A 202 -10.33 -1.05 -25.99
N LYS A 203 -11.11 -0.83 -27.05
CA LYS A 203 -11.65 0.50 -27.37
C LYS A 203 -12.55 0.97 -26.22
N GLU A 204 -12.21 2.09 -25.63
CA GLU A 204 -13.18 2.85 -24.83
C GLU A 204 -14.14 3.55 -25.80
N ALA A 205 -15.42 3.63 -25.44
CA ALA A 205 -16.30 4.63 -26.05
C ALA A 205 -15.63 6.00 -25.81
N ASP A 206 -15.55 6.82 -26.86
CA ASP A 206 -14.96 8.16 -26.82
C ASP A 206 -15.61 9.00 -25.70
N THR A 207 -15.08 8.87 -24.51
CA THR A 207 -15.31 9.87 -23.46
C THR A 207 -14.30 10.97 -23.72
N ASN A 208 -14.78 12.17 -24.01
CA ASN A 208 -13.97 13.39 -24.09
C ASN A 208 -13.07 13.44 -22.86
N ALA A 209 -11.82 13.04 -23.00
CA ALA A 209 -10.87 13.08 -21.89
C ALA A 209 -10.66 14.54 -21.52
N ALA A 210 -11.08 14.92 -20.30
CA ALA A 210 -10.88 16.26 -19.77
C ALA A 210 -9.43 16.71 -20.00
N SER A 211 -9.22 17.93 -20.48
CA SER A 211 -7.90 18.46 -20.72
C SER A 211 -7.06 18.50 -19.43
N LEU A 212 -5.74 18.58 -19.55
CA LEU A 212 -4.87 18.73 -18.37
C LEU A 212 -5.24 20.00 -17.57
N ALA A 213 -5.62 21.08 -18.27
CA ALA A 213 -6.06 22.31 -17.64
C ALA A 213 -7.33 22.11 -16.80
N ASP A 214 -8.33 21.39 -17.34
CA ASP A 214 -9.57 21.08 -16.63
C ASP A 214 -9.30 20.22 -15.39
N ARG A 215 -8.41 19.23 -15.50
CA ARG A 215 -8.01 18.38 -14.37
C ARG A 215 -7.29 19.16 -13.27
N LEU A 216 -6.42 20.10 -13.63
CA LEU A 216 -5.73 20.98 -12.69
C LEU A 216 -6.70 21.96 -12.03
N ALA A 217 -7.64 22.53 -12.80
CA ALA A 217 -8.69 23.40 -12.26
C ALA A 217 -9.57 22.64 -11.25
N MET A 218 -9.99 21.42 -11.59
CA MET A 218 -10.74 20.53 -10.69
C MET A 218 -9.94 20.18 -9.43
N ALA A 219 -8.67 19.80 -9.56
CA ALA A 219 -7.81 19.53 -8.40
C ALA A 219 -7.71 20.76 -7.47
N LYS A 220 -7.57 21.95 -8.04
CA LYS A 220 -7.54 23.21 -7.27
C LYS A 220 -8.86 23.48 -6.55
N SER A 221 -10.01 23.27 -7.18
CA SER A 221 -11.33 23.43 -6.55
C SER A 221 -11.52 22.44 -5.40
N LEU A 222 -11.13 21.19 -5.59
CA LEU A 222 -11.21 20.15 -4.59
C LEU A 222 -10.37 20.46 -3.34
N VAL A 223 -9.13 20.94 -3.51
CA VAL A 223 -8.27 21.37 -2.39
C VAL A 223 -8.89 22.53 -1.61
N SER A 224 -9.75 23.35 -2.23
CA SER A 224 -10.43 24.46 -1.58
C SER A 224 -11.63 24.02 -0.72
N SER A 225 -12.16 22.79 -0.92
CA SER A 225 -13.27 22.25 -0.15
C SER A 225 -12.88 21.99 1.30
N PRO A 226 -13.56 22.57 2.31
CA PRO A 226 -13.26 22.31 3.73
C PRO A 226 -13.42 20.84 4.12
N LEU A 227 -14.42 20.17 3.57
CA LEU A 227 -14.69 18.76 3.84
C LEU A 227 -13.58 17.86 3.27
N LEU A 228 -13.14 18.14 2.04
CA LEU A 228 -12.04 17.37 1.43
C LEU A 228 -10.71 17.63 2.16
N ARG A 229 -10.45 18.86 2.62
CA ARG A 229 -9.29 19.16 3.47
C ARG A 229 -9.34 18.36 4.77
N GLY A 230 -10.50 18.29 5.41
CA GLY A 230 -10.68 17.49 6.63
C GLY A 230 -10.40 16.00 6.39
N LEU A 231 -10.95 15.42 5.32
CA LEU A 231 -10.68 14.02 4.93
C LEU A 231 -9.20 13.81 4.60
N THR A 232 -8.55 14.77 3.96
CA THR A 232 -7.10 14.72 3.66
C THR A 232 -6.28 14.70 4.94
N ILE A 233 -6.61 15.56 5.91
CA ILE A 233 -5.93 15.60 7.21
C ILE A 233 -6.10 14.28 7.95
N VAL A 234 -7.33 13.74 8.03
CA VAL A 234 -7.59 12.45 8.68
C VAL A 234 -6.77 11.32 8.04
N ARG A 235 -6.82 11.24 6.71
CA ARG A 235 -6.06 10.22 5.98
C ARG A 235 -4.55 10.40 6.16
N GLY A 236 -4.07 11.63 6.16
CA GLY A 236 -2.68 11.96 6.40
C GLY A 236 -2.21 11.54 7.80
N LEU A 237 -2.94 11.96 8.85
CA LEU A 237 -2.63 11.58 10.25
C LEU A 237 -2.61 10.07 10.45
N ARG A 238 -3.61 9.38 9.89
CA ARG A 238 -3.68 7.93 9.91
C ARG A 238 -2.48 7.29 9.20
N SER A 239 -2.09 7.81 8.04
CA SER A 239 -0.93 7.31 7.29
C SER A 239 0.38 7.59 8.02
N MET A 240 0.50 8.74 8.68
CA MET A 240 1.60 9.06 9.59
C MET A 240 1.71 8.03 10.72
N ALA A 241 0.58 7.71 11.38
CA ALA A 241 0.54 6.75 12.47
C ALA A 241 0.96 5.34 12.00
N LEU A 242 0.49 4.89 10.83
CA LEU A 242 0.88 3.61 10.24
C LEU A 242 2.39 3.57 9.94
N ALA A 243 2.92 4.59 9.28
CA ALA A 243 4.34 4.64 8.94
C ALA A 243 5.23 4.68 10.19
N ALA A 244 4.81 5.43 11.22
CA ALA A 244 5.50 5.49 12.50
C ALA A 244 5.50 4.13 13.22
N ILE A 245 4.33 3.48 13.38
CA ILE A 245 4.26 2.22 14.14
C ILE A 245 5.03 1.09 13.46
N VAL A 246 5.02 1.02 12.12
CA VAL A 246 5.81 0.03 11.37
C VAL A 246 7.31 0.24 11.60
N THR A 247 7.78 1.50 11.60
CA THR A 247 9.17 1.85 11.88
C THR A 247 9.55 1.50 13.32
N LEU A 248 8.72 1.88 14.28
CA LEU A 248 8.95 1.62 15.71
C LEU A 248 8.96 0.13 16.03
N LEU A 249 8.02 -0.64 15.47
CA LEU A 249 7.99 -2.10 15.68
C LEU A 249 9.23 -2.78 15.08
N ALA A 250 9.68 -2.36 13.90
CA ALA A 250 10.90 -2.92 13.30
C ALA A 250 12.12 -2.72 14.22
N LEU A 251 12.27 -1.50 14.77
CA LEU A 251 13.34 -1.16 15.71
C LEU A 251 13.19 -1.93 17.03
N TYR A 252 12.02 -1.86 17.65
CA TYR A 252 11.78 -2.41 18.99
C TYR A 252 11.92 -3.92 19.04
N LEU A 253 11.29 -4.64 18.08
CA LEU A 253 11.38 -6.10 18.03
C LEU A 253 12.80 -6.61 17.76
N GLY A 254 13.60 -5.82 17.02
CA GLY A 254 14.97 -6.18 16.66
C GLY A 254 16.02 -5.77 17.67
N ASN A 255 15.92 -4.56 18.23
CA ASN A 255 16.98 -3.97 19.04
C ASN A 255 16.71 -4.09 20.54
N ASP A 256 15.50 -3.72 21.00
CA ASP A 256 15.20 -3.66 22.43
C ASP A 256 14.83 -5.05 22.97
N LEU A 257 14.00 -5.79 22.22
CA LEU A 257 13.59 -7.15 22.62
C LEU A 257 14.52 -8.23 22.09
N GLU A 258 15.42 -7.89 21.18
CA GLU A 258 16.36 -8.84 20.54
C GLU A 258 15.66 -10.13 20.05
N LEU A 259 14.41 -10.01 19.57
CA LEU A 259 13.66 -11.17 19.14
C LEU A 259 14.34 -11.86 17.96
N GLY A 260 14.40 -13.18 18.03
CA GLY A 260 14.87 -13.98 16.91
C GLY A 260 14.11 -13.69 15.63
N VAL A 261 14.79 -13.80 14.50
CA VAL A 261 14.29 -13.38 13.16
C VAL A 261 12.92 -13.95 12.79
N LEU A 262 12.64 -15.20 13.18
CA LEU A 262 11.33 -15.83 12.97
C LEU A 262 10.22 -15.12 13.76
N ASN A 263 10.48 -14.79 15.02
CA ASN A 263 9.50 -14.11 15.88
C ASN A 263 9.22 -12.68 15.37
N ARG A 264 10.21 -11.97 14.84
CA ARG A 264 10.01 -10.67 14.20
C ARG A 264 9.08 -10.79 12.97
N GLY A 265 9.39 -11.74 12.09
CA GLY A 265 8.54 -12.04 10.94
C GLY A 265 7.12 -12.43 11.34
N PHE A 266 6.96 -13.24 12.39
CA PHE A 266 5.65 -13.63 12.92
C PHE A 266 4.84 -12.42 13.42
N HIS A 267 5.41 -11.53 14.23
CA HIS A 267 4.69 -10.37 14.77
C HIS A 267 4.25 -9.39 13.67
N ILE A 268 5.12 -9.13 12.68
CA ILE A 268 4.74 -8.29 11.54
C ILE A 268 3.64 -8.96 10.71
N SER A 269 3.75 -10.25 10.44
CA SER A 269 2.71 -11.01 9.73
C SER A 269 1.39 -11.05 10.50
N LEU A 270 1.43 -11.21 11.84
CA LEU A 270 0.26 -11.24 12.70
C LEU A 270 -0.51 -9.92 12.65
N LEU A 271 0.19 -8.80 12.79
CA LEU A 271 -0.39 -7.45 12.66
C LEU A 271 -1.19 -7.30 11.37
N ILE A 272 -0.59 -7.72 10.26
CA ILE A 272 -1.19 -7.59 8.93
C ILE A 272 -2.33 -8.60 8.74
N ALA A 273 -2.12 -9.86 9.10
CA ALA A 273 -3.08 -10.94 8.90
C ALA A 273 -4.41 -10.68 9.63
N VAL A 274 -4.35 -10.24 10.88
CA VAL A 274 -5.56 -9.88 11.65
C VAL A 274 -6.31 -8.73 10.95
N GLY A 275 -5.60 -7.72 10.49
CA GLY A 275 -6.19 -6.60 9.75
C GLY A 275 -6.84 -7.03 8.44
N LEU A 276 -6.20 -7.91 7.68
CA LEU A 276 -6.75 -8.43 6.42
C LEU A 276 -8.03 -9.24 6.66
N LEU A 277 -8.08 -10.05 7.70
CA LEU A 277 -9.28 -10.81 8.08
C LEU A 277 -10.42 -9.88 8.55
N ALA A 278 -10.10 -8.79 9.23
CA ALA A 278 -11.07 -7.80 9.70
C ALA A 278 -11.63 -6.90 8.59
N LYS A 279 -10.88 -6.66 7.48
CA LYS A 279 -11.30 -5.76 6.38
C LYS A 279 -12.71 -6.00 5.85
N PRO A 280 -13.10 -7.22 5.44
CA PRO A 280 -14.44 -7.44 4.86
C PRO A 280 -15.54 -7.20 5.88
N VAL A 281 -15.32 -7.55 7.15
CA VAL A 281 -16.28 -7.34 8.23
C VAL A 281 -16.45 -5.85 8.50
N ALA A 282 -15.36 -5.13 8.71
CA ALA A 282 -15.39 -3.69 8.97
C ALA A 282 -16.01 -2.91 7.79
N GLY A 283 -15.68 -3.30 6.54
CA GLY A 283 -16.31 -2.74 5.36
C GLY A 283 -17.83 -2.94 5.32
N ALA A 284 -18.28 -4.18 5.52
CA ALA A 284 -19.73 -4.50 5.53
C ALA A 284 -20.49 -3.79 6.66
N VAL A 285 -19.88 -3.67 7.84
CA VAL A 285 -20.44 -2.92 8.97
C VAL A 285 -20.53 -1.42 8.63
N SER A 286 -19.47 -0.88 8.01
CA SER A 286 -19.43 0.52 7.56
C SER A 286 -20.48 0.84 6.49
N ASP A 287 -20.79 -0.10 5.60
CA ASP A 287 -21.85 0.07 4.61
C ASP A 287 -23.26 0.09 5.23
N LYS A 288 -23.45 -0.59 6.36
CA LYS A 288 -24.73 -0.67 7.07
C LYS A 288 -24.96 0.45 8.08
N LEU A 289 -23.95 0.73 8.90
CA LEU A 289 -24.05 1.70 10.00
C LEU A 289 -23.65 3.12 9.59
N GLY A 290 -22.91 3.26 8.48
CA GLY A 290 -22.34 4.51 8.03
C GLY A 290 -20.84 4.60 8.35
N ARG A 291 -20.11 5.42 7.55
CA ARG A 291 -18.66 5.54 7.62
C ARG A 291 -18.17 6.06 8.97
N LYS A 292 -18.86 7.10 9.48
CA LYS A 292 -18.47 7.79 10.73
C LYS A 292 -18.61 6.88 11.95
N GLN A 293 -19.68 6.09 11.99
CA GLN A 293 -20.00 5.17 13.08
C GLN A 293 -18.99 4.02 13.21
N VAL A 294 -18.20 3.73 12.17
CA VAL A 294 -17.18 2.69 12.18
C VAL A 294 -15.78 3.27 12.28
N LEU A 295 -15.49 4.35 11.53
CA LEU A 295 -14.14 4.94 11.52
C LEU A 295 -13.78 5.62 12.83
N VAL A 296 -14.68 6.38 13.46
CA VAL A 296 -14.36 7.06 14.72
C VAL A 296 -14.03 6.04 15.81
N PRO A 297 -14.87 5.05 16.13
CA PRO A 297 -14.53 4.03 17.11
C PRO A 297 -13.27 3.24 16.75
N GLY A 298 -13.03 2.96 15.46
CA GLY A 298 -11.86 2.23 15.00
C GLY A 298 -10.55 3.03 15.16
N LEU A 299 -10.56 4.33 14.88
CA LEU A 299 -9.41 5.19 15.13
C LEU A 299 -9.15 5.37 16.63
N VAL A 300 -10.22 5.48 17.45
CA VAL A 300 -10.12 5.47 18.91
C VAL A 300 -9.57 4.14 19.40
N TRP A 301 -10.01 3.02 18.83
CA TRP A 301 -9.45 1.69 19.11
C TRP A 301 -7.93 1.66 18.85
N SER A 302 -7.48 2.11 17.67
CA SER A 302 -6.05 2.16 17.34
C SER A 302 -5.26 3.07 18.29
N CYS A 303 -5.85 4.20 18.71
CA CYS A 303 -5.29 5.10 19.71
C CYS A 303 -5.12 4.38 21.06
N VAL A 304 -6.18 3.76 21.57
CA VAL A 304 -6.19 3.06 22.88
C VAL A 304 -5.24 1.87 22.87
N ILE A 305 -5.26 1.04 21.82
CA ILE A 305 -4.37 -0.11 21.76
C ILE A 305 -2.90 0.33 21.69
N SER A 306 -2.58 1.42 20.95
CA SER A 306 -1.22 1.98 20.96
C SER A 306 -0.79 2.45 22.35
N LEU A 307 -1.70 3.00 23.16
CA LEU A 307 -1.43 3.34 24.56
C LEU A 307 -1.27 2.10 25.44
N LEU A 308 -2.11 1.07 25.25
CA LEU A 308 -1.99 -0.18 25.99
C LEU A 308 -0.67 -0.89 25.71
N MET A 309 -0.12 -0.78 24.50
CA MET A 309 1.20 -1.34 24.18
C MET A 309 2.34 -0.73 25.03
N VAL A 310 2.16 0.47 25.61
CA VAL A 310 3.14 1.06 26.55
C VAL A 310 3.28 0.21 27.82
N ALA A 311 2.16 -0.35 28.31
CA ALA A 311 2.13 -1.17 29.50
C ALA A 311 2.34 -2.66 29.20
N PHE A 312 2.05 -3.09 27.99
CA PHE A 312 2.07 -4.48 27.52
C PHE A 312 3.10 -4.65 26.38
N ASP A 313 4.31 -4.21 26.61
CA ASP A 313 5.35 -4.06 25.59
C ASP A 313 6.22 -5.30 25.38
N HIS A 314 6.01 -6.39 26.11
CA HIS A 314 6.81 -7.62 26.01
C HIS A 314 5.98 -8.90 26.14
N GLY A 315 6.59 -10.04 25.76
CA GLY A 315 6.00 -11.38 25.93
C GLY A 315 4.67 -11.57 25.19
N VAL A 316 3.79 -12.40 25.73
CA VAL A 316 2.48 -12.72 25.16
C VAL A 316 1.56 -11.50 25.11
N SER A 317 1.68 -10.60 26.08
CA SER A 317 0.88 -9.37 26.12
C SER A 317 1.17 -8.45 24.92
N LEU A 318 2.43 -8.31 24.52
CA LEU A 318 2.79 -7.60 23.28
C LEU A 318 2.20 -8.29 22.05
N THR A 319 2.27 -9.60 21.95
CA THR A 319 1.68 -10.35 20.84
C THR A 319 0.18 -10.08 20.71
N ILE A 320 -0.54 -10.06 21.84
CA ILE A 320 -1.98 -9.77 21.89
C ILE A 320 -2.24 -8.32 21.48
N THR A 321 -1.49 -7.34 21.98
CA THR A 321 -1.70 -5.94 21.63
C THR A 321 -1.36 -5.66 20.17
N ILE A 322 -0.36 -6.29 19.58
CA ILE A 322 -0.06 -6.24 18.13
C ILE A 322 -1.23 -6.81 17.32
N ALA A 323 -1.78 -7.96 17.72
CA ALA A 323 -2.95 -8.53 17.05
C ALA A 323 -4.17 -7.61 17.15
N LEU A 324 -4.45 -7.07 18.34
CA LEU A 324 -5.55 -6.13 18.58
C LEU A 324 -5.38 -4.81 17.78
N LEU A 325 -4.16 -4.30 17.67
CA LEU A 325 -3.90 -3.14 16.81
C LEU A 325 -4.22 -3.44 15.34
N GLY A 326 -3.85 -4.63 14.88
CA GLY A 326 -4.15 -5.10 13.52
C GLY A 326 -5.63 -5.06 13.17
N VAL A 327 -6.54 -5.30 14.13
CA VAL A 327 -8.00 -5.38 13.91
C VAL A 327 -8.54 -4.16 13.16
N PHE A 328 -8.01 -2.96 13.41
CA PHE A 328 -8.48 -1.75 12.74
C PHE A 328 -7.42 -1.00 11.93
N LEU A 329 -6.14 -1.29 12.11
CA LEU A 329 -5.03 -0.61 11.44
C LEU A 329 -5.08 -0.70 9.90
N TYR A 330 -5.57 -1.81 9.35
CA TYR A 330 -5.66 -2.04 7.90
C TYR A 330 -7.08 -1.90 7.33
N PRO A 331 -8.17 -2.19 8.08
CA PRO A 331 -9.55 -1.98 7.61
C PRO A 331 -9.95 -0.52 7.41
N ASP A 332 -9.31 0.42 8.08
CA ASP A 332 -9.64 1.85 8.03
C ASP A 332 -9.44 2.48 6.65
N GLN A 333 -8.40 2.08 5.92
CA GLN A 333 -8.06 2.66 4.61
C GLN A 333 -9.16 2.50 3.55
N PRO A 334 -9.73 1.30 3.30
CA PRO A 334 -10.83 1.16 2.34
C PRO A 334 -12.09 1.93 2.78
N ILE A 335 -12.36 2.01 4.09
CA ILE A 335 -13.52 2.75 4.61
C ILE A 335 -13.31 4.27 4.43
N LEU A 336 -12.11 4.80 4.68
CA LEU A 336 -11.75 6.19 4.38
C LEU A 336 -11.85 6.50 2.89
N THR A 337 -11.44 5.57 2.04
CA THR A 337 -11.58 5.72 0.58
C THR A 337 -13.06 5.74 0.17
N ALA A 338 -13.89 4.89 0.76
CA ALA A 338 -15.32 4.91 0.52
C ALA A 338 -15.96 6.24 1.01
N ALA A 339 -15.58 6.71 2.21
CA ALA A 339 -16.05 8.01 2.72
C ALA A 339 -15.66 9.19 1.79
N LEU A 340 -14.48 9.11 1.15
CA LEU A 340 -14.08 10.09 0.16
C LEU A 340 -14.98 10.04 -1.09
N PHE A 341 -15.28 8.86 -1.61
CA PHE A 341 -16.16 8.71 -2.77
C PHE A 341 -17.64 9.03 -2.47
N ASP A 342 -18.07 8.90 -1.21
CA ASP A 342 -19.42 9.31 -0.79
C ASP A 342 -19.62 10.84 -0.84
N VAL A 343 -18.51 11.61 -0.84
CA VAL A 343 -18.50 13.09 -0.84
C VAL A 343 -18.21 13.67 -2.23
N LEU A 344 -17.49 12.95 -3.08
CA LEU A 344 -17.07 13.42 -4.40
C LEU A 344 -18.12 13.06 -5.47
N GLU A 345 -18.31 13.96 -6.42
CA GLU A 345 -19.06 13.64 -7.64
C GLU A 345 -18.33 12.57 -8.45
N ARG A 346 -19.08 11.86 -9.30
CA ARG A 346 -18.55 10.70 -10.03
C ARG A 346 -17.35 11.05 -10.92
N GLU A 347 -17.33 12.24 -11.47
CA GLU A 347 -16.27 12.75 -12.34
C GLU A 347 -15.03 13.20 -11.56
N GLU A 348 -15.23 13.64 -10.32
CA GLU A 348 -14.18 14.13 -9.41
C GLU A 348 -13.41 12.99 -8.70
N GLY A 349 -14.02 11.79 -8.60
CA GLY A 349 -13.56 10.70 -7.75
C GLY A 349 -12.10 10.33 -7.95
N THR A 350 -11.65 10.20 -9.20
CA THR A 350 -10.26 9.80 -9.50
C THR A 350 -9.26 10.91 -9.16
N ILE A 351 -9.60 12.16 -9.46
CA ILE A 351 -8.75 13.33 -9.20
C ILE A 351 -8.69 13.58 -7.70
N GLY A 352 -9.84 13.55 -7.01
CA GLY A 352 -9.92 13.73 -5.56
C GLY A 352 -9.13 12.66 -4.81
N LEU A 353 -9.25 11.38 -5.21
CA LEU A 353 -8.44 10.30 -4.63
C LEU A 353 -6.94 10.54 -4.85
N GLY A 354 -6.55 11.00 -6.03
CA GLY A 354 -5.16 11.32 -6.36
C GLY A 354 -4.61 12.44 -5.48
N VAL A 355 -5.33 13.54 -5.34
CA VAL A 355 -4.96 14.69 -4.49
C VAL A 355 -4.83 14.29 -3.03
N VAL A 356 -5.84 13.62 -2.48
CA VAL A 356 -5.86 13.17 -1.09
C VAL A 356 -4.75 12.16 -0.82
N SER A 357 -4.51 11.22 -1.75
CA SER A 357 -3.44 10.23 -1.60
C SER A 357 -2.07 10.87 -1.65
N PHE A 358 -1.82 11.79 -2.60
CA PHE A 358 -0.57 12.53 -2.69
C PHE A 358 -0.25 13.27 -1.38
N ALA A 359 -1.19 14.06 -0.87
CA ALA A 359 -1.01 14.79 0.38
C ALA A 359 -0.76 13.83 1.57
N SER A 360 -1.51 12.72 1.64
CA SER A 360 -1.34 11.71 2.69
C SER A 360 0.04 11.04 2.66
N PHE A 361 0.56 10.74 1.49
CA PHE A 361 1.91 10.18 1.34
C PHE A 361 3.00 11.18 1.75
N LEU A 362 2.85 12.47 1.39
CA LEU A 362 3.79 13.51 1.83
C LEU A 362 3.81 13.65 3.36
N MET A 363 2.64 13.65 3.99
CA MET A 363 2.53 13.66 5.45
C MET A 363 3.16 12.39 6.04
N ALA A 364 2.85 11.22 5.49
CA ALA A 364 3.39 9.94 5.94
C ALA A 364 4.91 9.87 5.83
N ALA A 365 5.53 10.51 4.82
CA ALA A 365 6.98 10.50 4.62
C ALA A 365 7.76 11.18 5.78
N VAL A 366 7.17 12.17 6.43
CA VAL A 366 7.81 12.85 7.57
C VAL A 366 7.77 12.01 8.84
N SER A 367 6.69 11.24 9.03
CA SER A 367 6.39 10.56 10.29
C SER A 367 7.43 9.52 10.73
N PRO A 368 7.99 8.68 9.86
CA PRO A 368 9.04 7.72 10.26
C PRO A 368 10.32 8.39 10.75
N LEU A 369 10.66 9.56 10.19
CA LEU A 369 11.82 10.34 10.66
C LEU A 369 11.59 10.85 12.07
N VAL A 370 10.40 11.39 12.34
CA VAL A 370 9.99 11.85 13.68
C VAL A 370 9.94 10.67 14.66
N ALA A 371 9.33 9.55 14.26
CA ALA A 371 9.24 8.34 15.09
C ALA A 371 10.62 7.77 15.41
N GLY A 372 11.53 7.72 14.42
CA GLY A 372 12.90 7.30 14.60
C GLY A 372 13.69 8.21 15.54
N ALA A 373 13.51 9.54 15.43
CA ALA A 373 14.13 10.51 16.35
C ALA A 373 13.58 10.38 17.79
N ILE A 374 12.27 10.21 17.95
CA ILE A 374 11.65 9.98 19.27
C ILE A 374 12.18 8.68 19.88
N TYR A 375 12.26 7.62 19.09
CA TYR A 375 12.79 6.32 19.54
C TYR A 375 14.24 6.45 20.03
N GLU A 376 15.10 7.16 19.29
CA GLU A 376 16.51 7.37 19.66
C GLU A 376 16.69 8.15 20.96
N ILE A 377 15.85 9.18 21.17
CA ILE A 377 15.99 10.10 22.32
C ILE A 377 15.27 9.55 23.56
N SER A 378 14.12 8.93 23.39
CA SER A 378 13.18 8.67 24.47
C SER A 378 12.57 7.24 24.47
N GLY A 379 13.04 6.38 23.57
CA GLY A 379 12.65 4.97 23.48
C GLY A 379 11.30 4.70 22.83
N PHE A 380 10.97 3.41 22.76
CA PHE A 380 9.77 2.89 22.10
C PHE A 380 8.46 3.43 22.66
N GLN A 381 8.34 3.49 24.00
CA GLN A 381 7.12 3.95 24.68
C GLN A 381 6.75 5.38 24.28
N SER A 382 7.74 6.27 24.18
CA SER A 382 7.52 7.64 23.70
C SER A 382 7.05 7.69 22.24
N GLY A 383 7.57 6.79 21.42
CA GLY A 383 7.07 6.60 20.05
C GLY A 383 5.59 6.14 20.01
N LEU A 384 5.17 5.29 20.94
CA LEU A 384 3.77 4.85 21.06
C LEU A 384 2.83 6.00 21.45
N TYR A 385 3.25 6.93 22.34
CA TYR A 385 2.48 8.16 22.62
C TYR A 385 2.30 9.01 21.36
N TYR A 386 3.35 9.16 20.55
CA TYR A 386 3.25 9.86 19.27
C TYR A 386 2.24 9.19 18.32
N VAL A 387 2.31 7.88 18.14
CA VAL A 387 1.38 7.10 17.31
C VAL A 387 -0.06 7.25 17.81
N SER A 388 -0.25 7.12 19.12
CA SER A 388 -1.56 7.26 19.77
C SER A 388 -2.14 8.65 19.56
N ALA A 389 -1.33 9.70 19.73
CA ALA A 389 -1.75 11.09 19.49
C ALA A 389 -2.22 11.31 18.04
N LEU A 390 -1.52 10.72 17.05
CA LEU A 390 -1.91 10.80 15.64
C LEU A 390 -3.26 10.12 15.38
N PHE A 391 -3.52 8.93 15.94
CA PHE A 391 -4.80 8.26 15.82
C PHE A 391 -5.91 9.02 16.55
N GLY A 392 -5.66 9.50 17.76
CA GLY A 392 -6.61 10.29 18.54
C GLY A 392 -7.00 11.58 17.82
N LEU A 393 -6.02 12.29 17.25
CA LEU A 393 -6.27 13.50 16.47
C LEU A 393 -7.03 13.19 15.17
N ALA A 394 -6.70 12.09 14.49
CA ALA A 394 -7.46 11.64 13.32
C ALA A 394 -8.93 11.33 13.67
N ALA A 395 -9.17 10.64 14.79
CA ALA A 395 -10.51 10.35 15.29
C ALA A 395 -11.29 11.63 15.61
N LEU A 396 -10.66 12.59 16.31
CA LEU A 396 -11.27 13.86 16.65
C LEU A 396 -11.65 14.67 15.40
N VAL A 397 -10.71 14.84 14.47
CA VAL A 397 -10.98 15.58 13.23
C VAL A 397 -12.10 14.90 12.45
N PHE A 398 -12.06 13.55 12.31
CA PHE A 398 -13.10 12.84 11.57
C PHE A 398 -14.49 12.94 12.24
N ALA A 399 -14.53 12.92 13.58
CA ALA A 399 -15.77 13.09 14.34
C ALA A 399 -16.40 14.47 14.12
N MET A 400 -15.60 15.52 13.88
CA MET A 400 -16.09 16.88 13.61
C MET A 400 -16.54 17.12 12.17
N LEU A 401 -16.17 16.23 11.20
CA LEU A 401 -16.58 16.41 9.82
C LEU A 401 -18.10 16.26 9.64
N PRO A 402 -18.76 17.14 8.87
CA PRO A 402 -20.20 17.09 8.62
C PRO A 402 -20.54 16.01 7.56
N LEU A 403 -20.23 14.75 7.86
CA LEU A 403 -20.62 13.62 7.03
C LEU A 403 -22.02 13.18 7.48
N THR A 404 -23.02 13.35 6.62
CA THR A 404 -24.37 12.85 6.85
C THR A 404 -24.39 11.32 6.81
N SER A 405 -25.10 10.69 7.74
CA SER A 405 -25.35 9.26 7.68
C SER A 405 -26.27 8.96 6.50
N GLN A 406 -25.94 7.94 5.69
CA GLN A 406 -26.82 7.50 4.59
C GLN A 406 -28.23 7.08 5.08
N THR A 407 -28.42 6.95 6.37
CA THR A 407 -29.72 6.61 7.01
C THR A 407 -30.69 7.80 6.98
N GLU A 408 -30.22 9.04 6.83
CA GLU A 408 -31.07 10.24 6.74
C GLU A 408 -31.44 10.61 5.29
N ALA A 409 -30.84 9.95 4.30
CA ALA A 409 -31.05 10.21 2.87
C ALA A 409 -31.96 9.17 2.19
N ARG A 410 -32.51 8.19 2.95
CA ARG A 410 -33.56 7.24 2.55
C ARG A 410 -34.81 7.53 3.35
#